data_8499d08c0747b1065799e4fb069b05b9
#
_entry.id   8499d08c0747b1065799e4fb069b05b9
#
_cell.length_a   1.000
_cell.length_b   1.000
_cell.length_c   1.000
_cell.angle_alpha   90.00
_cell.angle_beta   90.00
_cell.angle_gamma   90.00
#
_symmetry.space_group_name_H-M   'P 1'
#
loop_
_entity.id
_entity.type
_entity.pdbx_description
1 polymer ?
#
loop_
_entity_poly.entity_id
_entity_poly.type
_entity_poly.pdbx_seq_one_letter_code
_entity_poly.pdbx_strand_id
1 'polypeptide(L)'
;GELDGCTFRINAGLDSSAWLAVFDEPPPQTLTRVPRSRRILFITEPPEVKPYPASYLRQFGLVISPFRMHNCPQHALLQENSCLNWHYGINTATPEYRSSFTSLNEIRNMPVPHKTKMLSVICSTKTYTEAQRKRIAFVEKLAQRFGDAVDIFGRGRNPIDDKADAIRDYKYHLVLENNYADFFWTEKLSDTWLGYAYAIYLGAPNLAQCC
;
A
#
# COMPACT_ATOMS: atom_id res chain seq x y z
N GLY A 1 12.10 -15.64 -6.80
CA GLY A 1 12.26 -16.06 -5.41
C GLY A 1 11.46 -17.31 -5.11
N GLU A 2 11.71 -17.92 -3.97
CA GLU A 2 10.99 -19.10 -3.48
C GLU A 2 10.42 -18.82 -2.09
N LEU A 3 9.21 -19.30 -1.85
CA LEU A 3 8.53 -19.24 -0.55
C LEU A 3 7.60 -20.46 -0.44
N ASP A 4 7.73 -21.22 0.65
CA ASP A 4 6.89 -22.38 0.97
C ASP A 4 6.71 -23.38 -0.19
N GLY A 5 7.82 -23.69 -0.91
CA GLY A 5 7.81 -24.58 -2.05
C GLY A 5 7.23 -24.00 -3.34
N CYS A 6 6.85 -22.72 -3.34
CA CYS A 6 6.38 -22.00 -4.52
C CYS A 6 7.49 -21.14 -5.11
N THR A 7 7.71 -21.22 -6.41
CA THR A 7 8.62 -20.35 -7.14
C THR A 7 7.87 -19.14 -7.69
N PHE A 8 8.26 -17.94 -7.28
CA PHE A 8 7.70 -16.68 -7.76
C PHE A 8 8.58 -16.04 -8.82
N ARG A 9 7.98 -15.66 -9.95
CA ARG A 9 8.63 -14.93 -11.04
C ARG A 9 7.92 -13.58 -11.20
N ILE A 10 8.66 -12.48 -11.13
CA ILE A 10 8.12 -11.13 -11.24
C ILE A 10 8.43 -10.62 -12.65
N ASN A 11 7.38 -10.16 -13.36
CA ASN A 11 7.48 -9.58 -14.71
C ASN A 11 8.26 -10.46 -15.71
N ALA A 12 8.20 -11.77 -15.53
CA ALA A 12 8.84 -12.76 -16.42
C ALA A 12 7.84 -13.31 -17.44
N GLY A 13 8.32 -14.04 -18.44
CA GLY A 13 7.47 -14.71 -19.42
C GLY A 13 6.43 -15.64 -18.75
N LEU A 14 5.18 -15.54 -19.19
CA LEU A 14 4.02 -16.13 -18.51
C LEU A 14 3.66 -17.53 -19.01
N ASP A 15 4.39 -18.08 -19.98
CA ASP A 15 4.01 -19.31 -20.70
C ASP A 15 4.12 -20.59 -19.88
N SER A 16 4.94 -20.62 -18.83
CA SER A 16 5.17 -21.81 -18.00
C SER A 16 4.69 -21.68 -16.55
N SER A 17 3.95 -20.64 -16.22
CA SER A 17 3.47 -20.42 -14.86
C SER A 17 2.21 -21.23 -14.58
N ALA A 18 2.14 -21.88 -13.39
CA ALA A 18 0.93 -22.59 -12.94
C ALA A 18 -0.19 -21.64 -12.58
N TRP A 19 0.14 -20.47 -12.02
CA TRP A 19 -0.76 -19.41 -11.62
C TRP A 19 -0.27 -18.06 -12.11
N LEU A 20 -1.18 -17.11 -12.31
CA LEU A 20 -0.90 -15.72 -12.64
C LEU A 20 -1.55 -14.82 -11.60
N ALA A 21 -0.75 -14.05 -10.88
CA ALA A 21 -1.20 -12.96 -10.04
C ALA A 21 -0.91 -11.62 -10.73
N VAL A 22 -1.90 -10.76 -10.79
CA VAL A 22 -1.81 -9.42 -11.38
C VAL A 22 -2.22 -8.41 -10.32
N PHE A 23 -1.41 -7.37 -10.16
CA PHE A 23 -1.71 -6.23 -9.30
C PHE A 23 -2.15 -5.06 -10.18
N ASP A 24 -3.42 -4.68 -10.06
CA ASP A 24 -4.13 -3.66 -10.84
C ASP A 24 -4.14 -3.93 -12.35
N GLU A 25 -3.00 -3.93 -13.00
CA GLU A 25 -2.87 -4.21 -14.44
C GLU A 25 -1.52 -4.85 -14.79
N PRO A 26 -1.51 -5.76 -15.77
CA PRO A 26 -0.26 -6.28 -16.31
C PRO A 26 0.38 -5.20 -17.25
N PRO A 27 1.65 -5.39 -17.63
CA PRO A 27 2.23 -4.62 -18.74
C PRO A 27 1.34 -4.66 -19.99
N PRO A 28 1.32 -3.58 -20.78
CA PRO A 28 0.53 -3.54 -22.02
C PRO A 28 0.81 -4.74 -22.93
N GLN A 29 -0.23 -5.25 -23.58
CA GLN A 29 -0.17 -6.39 -24.50
C GLN A 29 0.37 -7.70 -23.88
N THR A 30 0.18 -7.89 -22.59
CA THR A 30 0.52 -9.14 -21.92
C THR A 30 -0.33 -10.30 -22.46
N LEU A 31 0.34 -11.31 -23.00
CA LEU A 31 -0.29 -12.56 -23.41
C LEU A 31 0.05 -13.66 -22.41
N THR A 32 -0.93 -14.53 -22.11
CA THR A 32 -0.72 -15.65 -21.20
C THR A 32 -1.54 -16.88 -21.61
N ARG A 33 -0.95 -18.07 -21.44
CA ARG A 33 -1.62 -19.37 -21.58
C ARG A 33 -2.19 -19.89 -20.25
N VAL A 34 -1.95 -19.22 -19.13
CA VAL A 34 -2.52 -19.60 -17.84
C VAL A 34 -4.05 -19.57 -17.95
N PRO A 35 -4.77 -20.65 -17.63
CA PRO A 35 -6.22 -20.67 -17.75
C PRO A 35 -6.88 -19.66 -16.79
N ARG A 36 -8.04 -19.14 -17.18
CA ARG A 36 -8.76 -18.13 -16.39
C ARG A 36 -8.91 -18.51 -14.92
N SER A 37 -9.23 -19.76 -14.62
CA SER A 37 -9.43 -20.28 -13.26
C SER A 37 -8.20 -20.18 -12.36
N ARG A 38 -7.03 -19.95 -12.95
CA ARG A 38 -5.75 -19.78 -12.24
C ARG A 38 -5.17 -18.36 -12.37
N ARG A 39 -6.02 -17.39 -12.76
CA ARG A 39 -5.64 -15.98 -12.80
C ARG A 39 -6.29 -15.26 -11.63
N ILE A 40 -5.48 -14.55 -10.84
CA ILE A 40 -5.90 -13.78 -9.68
C ILE A 40 -5.59 -12.31 -9.98
N LEU A 41 -6.57 -11.44 -9.76
CA LEU A 41 -6.39 -10.00 -9.82
C LEU A 41 -6.47 -9.43 -8.39
N PHE A 42 -5.45 -8.68 -8.01
CA PHE A 42 -5.45 -7.86 -6.80
C PHE A 42 -5.72 -6.41 -7.20
N ILE A 43 -6.80 -5.84 -6.70
CA ILE A 43 -7.15 -4.43 -6.89
C ILE A 43 -6.63 -3.63 -5.71
N THR A 44 -5.69 -2.73 -5.97
CA THR A 44 -5.03 -1.92 -4.94
C THR A 44 -5.44 -0.46 -4.99
N GLU A 45 -5.93 0.03 -6.13
CA GLU A 45 -6.38 1.41 -6.28
C GLU A 45 -7.91 1.52 -6.21
N PRO A 46 -8.44 2.57 -5.56
CA PRO A 46 -9.88 2.84 -5.57
C PRO A 46 -10.44 2.99 -6.98
N PRO A 47 -11.67 2.50 -7.26
CA PRO A 47 -12.31 2.64 -8.57
C PRO A 47 -12.47 4.08 -9.08
N GLU A 48 -12.49 5.05 -8.16
CA GLU A 48 -12.53 6.50 -8.47
C GLU A 48 -11.17 7.01 -8.99
N VAL A 49 -10.09 6.31 -8.65
CA VAL A 49 -8.74 6.63 -9.12
C VAL A 49 -8.42 5.86 -10.39
N LYS A 50 -8.80 4.56 -10.42
CA LYS A 50 -8.55 3.68 -11.54
C LYS A 50 -9.78 2.84 -11.86
N PRO A 51 -10.45 3.07 -13.01
CA PRO A 51 -11.58 2.26 -13.42
C PRO A 51 -11.14 0.88 -13.91
N TYR A 52 -11.90 -0.16 -13.54
CA TYR A 52 -11.70 -1.54 -13.98
C TYR A 52 -12.90 -1.99 -14.83
N PRO A 53 -12.80 -2.04 -16.16
CA PRO A 53 -13.90 -2.45 -17.02
C PRO A 53 -14.31 -3.90 -16.77
N ALA A 54 -15.59 -4.21 -16.91
CA ALA A 54 -16.12 -5.57 -16.74
C ALA A 54 -15.46 -6.59 -17.68
N SER A 55 -15.06 -6.17 -18.88
CA SER A 55 -14.32 -7.01 -19.83
C SER A 55 -12.93 -7.40 -19.32
N TYR A 56 -12.30 -6.53 -18.55
CA TYR A 56 -11.03 -6.81 -17.89
C TYR A 56 -11.23 -7.77 -16.73
N LEU A 57 -12.15 -7.46 -15.81
CA LEU A 57 -12.43 -8.29 -14.62
C LEU A 57 -12.80 -9.73 -14.98
N ARG A 58 -13.56 -9.92 -16.07
CA ARG A 58 -13.94 -11.26 -16.55
C ARG A 58 -12.77 -12.14 -17.03
N GLN A 59 -11.58 -11.61 -17.18
CA GLN A 59 -10.39 -12.39 -17.55
C GLN A 59 -9.78 -13.15 -16.39
N PHE A 60 -10.24 -12.91 -15.17
CA PHE A 60 -9.73 -13.52 -13.93
C PHE A 60 -10.73 -14.52 -13.36
N GLY A 61 -10.20 -15.57 -12.72
CA GLY A 61 -11.01 -16.54 -11.96
C GLY A 61 -11.29 -16.05 -10.55
N LEU A 62 -10.38 -15.25 -9.99
CA LEU A 62 -10.53 -14.61 -8.69
C LEU A 62 -10.10 -13.14 -8.78
N VAL A 63 -10.91 -12.26 -8.20
CA VAL A 63 -10.62 -10.84 -8.01
C VAL A 63 -10.66 -10.58 -6.52
N ILE A 64 -9.55 -10.09 -5.97
CA ILE A 64 -9.42 -9.69 -4.56
C ILE A 64 -9.44 -8.17 -4.53
N SER A 65 -10.38 -7.59 -3.79
CA SER A 65 -10.57 -6.14 -3.76
C SER A 65 -11.14 -5.71 -2.41
N PRO A 66 -10.65 -4.63 -1.81
CA PRO A 66 -11.30 -4.00 -0.66
C PRO A 66 -12.63 -3.34 -1.05
N PHE A 67 -12.84 -3.08 -2.34
CA PHE A 67 -14.02 -2.38 -2.84
C PHE A 67 -15.07 -3.35 -3.39
N ARG A 68 -16.34 -2.97 -3.24
CA ARG A 68 -17.44 -3.66 -3.93
C ARG A 68 -17.37 -3.36 -5.42
N MET A 69 -17.12 -4.38 -6.23
CA MET A 69 -17.01 -4.28 -7.67
C MET A 69 -18.31 -4.77 -8.32
N HIS A 70 -19.29 -3.86 -8.50
CA HIS A 70 -20.62 -4.21 -9.06
C HIS A 70 -20.57 -4.79 -10.47
N ASN A 71 -19.53 -4.51 -11.22
CA ASN A 71 -19.28 -5.03 -12.57
C ASN A 71 -18.44 -6.31 -12.60
N CYS A 72 -18.06 -6.85 -11.43
CA CYS A 72 -17.40 -8.14 -11.29
C CYS A 72 -18.43 -9.23 -10.99
N PRO A 73 -18.33 -10.44 -11.60
CA PRO A 73 -19.15 -11.57 -11.21
C PRO A 73 -18.95 -11.88 -9.71
N GLN A 74 -20.04 -11.96 -8.94
CA GLN A 74 -19.96 -12.14 -7.48
C GLN A 74 -19.22 -13.40 -7.04
N HIS A 75 -19.35 -14.50 -7.81
CA HIS A 75 -18.63 -15.75 -7.54
C HIS A 75 -17.11 -15.68 -7.77
N ALA A 76 -16.63 -14.62 -8.41
CA ALA A 76 -15.21 -14.37 -8.65
C ALA A 76 -14.65 -13.25 -7.78
N LEU A 77 -15.47 -12.54 -6.99
CA LEU A 77 -15.06 -11.44 -6.13
C LEU A 77 -14.89 -11.92 -4.69
N LEU A 78 -13.69 -11.72 -4.14
CA LEU A 78 -13.40 -11.79 -2.71
C LEU A 78 -13.21 -10.37 -2.21
N GLN A 79 -14.12 -9.89 -1.34
CA GLN A 79 -13.97 -8.58 -0.72
C GLN A 79 -13.05 -8.70 0.50
N GLU A 80 -11.80 -8.32 0.32
CA GLU A 80 -10.74 -8.42 1.30
C GLU A 80 -9.64 -7.41 0.98
N ASN A 81 -8.73 -7.16 1.92
CA ASN A 81 -7.53 -6.40 1.65
C ASN A 81 -6.69 -7.08 0.54
N SER A 82 -6.21 -6.29 -0.40
CA SER A 82 -5.56 -6.83 -1.59
C SER A 82 -4.14 -7.32 -1.35
N CYS A 83 -3.40 -6.69 -0.47
CA CYS A 83 -2.06 -7.12 -0.05
C CYS A 83 -1.48 -6.18 1.00
N LEU A 84 -0.59 -6.71 1.84
CA LEU A 84 0.27 -5.91 2.70
C LEU A 84 1.60 -5.67 1.98
N ASN A 85 1.71 -4.58 1.27
CA ASN A 85 2.97 -4.08 0.76
C ASN A 85 3.62 -3.15 1.79
N TRP A 86 4.87 -2.76 1.56
CA TRP A 86 5.57 -1.75 2.34
C TRP A 86 6.51 -0.93 1.46
N HIS A 87 6.79 0.28 1.91
CA HIS A 87 7.78 1.16 1.31
C HIS A 87 8.88 1.56 2.30
N TYR A 88 8.84 1.08 3.52
CA TYR A 88 9.86 1.26 4.54
C TYR A 88 11.19 0.65 4.08
N GLY A 89 12.27 1.41 4.12
CA GLY A 89 13.58 0.95 3.66
C GLY A 89 13.72 0.92 2.13
N ILE A 90 12.84 1.62 1.39
CA ILE A 90 12.92 1.78 -0.06
C ILE A 90 13.22 3.25 -0.35
N ASN A 91 14.46 3.54 -0.75
CA ASN A 91 14.84 4.88 -1.20
C ASN A 91 14.36 5.10 -2.63
N THR A 92 13.39 6.00 -2.81
CA THR A 92 12.76 6.29 -4.11
C THR A 92 13.41 7.44 -4.89
N ALA A 93 14.46 8.06 -4.35
CA ALA A 93 15.15 9.18 -5.00
C ALA A 93 15.96 8.73 -6.21
N THR A 94 16.38 7.47 -6.24
CA THR A 94 17.23 6.93 -7.30
C THR A 94 16.50 5.85 -8.10
N PRO A 95 16.82 5.69 -9.41
CA PRO A 95 16.26 4.61 -10.23
C PRO A 95 16.60 3.20 -9.70
N GLU A 96 17.64 3.08 -8.90
CA GLU A 96 18.11 1.84 -8.31
C GLU A 96 17.23 1.33 -7.17
N TYR A 97 16.20 2.05 -6.76
CA TYR A 97 15.28 1.63 -5.68
C TYR A 97 14.70 0.22 -5.90
N ARG A 98 14.62 -0.25 -7.14
CA ARG A 98 14.14 -1.59 -7.49
C ARG A 98 15.15 -2.71 -7.17
N SER A 99 16.41 -2.37 -6.99
CA SER A 99 17.50 -3.30 -6.70
C SER A 99 18.24 -2.98 -5.39
N SER A 100 18.04 -1.80 -4.84
CA SER A 100 18.66 -1.33 -3.60
C SER A 100 17.57 -0.95 -2.60
N PHE A 101 17.11 -1.91 -1.82
CA PHE A 101 16.11 -1.75 -0.78
C PHE A 101 16.46 -2.64 0.41
N THR A 102 15.97 -2.26 1.58
CA THR A 102 16.10 -3.09 2.78
C THR A 102 15.24 -4.35 2.62
N SER A 103 15.88 -5.49 2.56
CA SER A 103 15.20 -6.79 2.36
C SER A 103 14.36 -7.17 3.58
N LEU A 104 13.39 -8.06 3.41
CA LEU A 104 12.59 -8.57 4.50
C LEU A 104 13.44 -9.22 5.61
N ASN A 105 14.52 -9.89 5.26
CA ASN A 105 15.42 -10.49 6.24
C ASN A 105 16.19 -9.44 7.04
N GLU A 106 16.61 -8.34 6.41
CA GLU A 106 17.22 -7.22 7.10
C GLU A 106 16.24 -6.56 8.04
N ILE A 107 14.99 -6.30 7.57
CA ILE A 107 13.92 -5.73 8.40
C ILE A 107 13.64 -6.61 9.63
N ARG A 108 13.52 -7.94 9.45
CA ARG A 108 13.28 -8.89 10.56
C ARG A 108 14.39 -8.90 11.60
N ASN A 109 15.62 -8.63 11.20
CA ASN A 109 16.80 -8.63 12.08
C ASN A 109 17.19 -7.23 12.57
N MET A 110 16.46 -6.19 12.16
CA MET A 110 16.72 -4.85 12.65
C MET A 110 16.48 -4.76 14.16
N PRO A 111 17.39 -4.11 14.90
CA PRO A 111 17.12 -3.79 16.30
C PRO A 111 15.95 -2.80 16.39
N VAL A 112 15.19 -2.91 17.47
CA VAL A 112 14.14 -1.92 17.77
C VAL A 112 14.77 -0.53 17.85
N PRO A 113 14.34 0.44 17.03
CA PRO A 113 14.96 1.75 16.99
C PRO A 113 14.69 2.55 18.26
N HIS A 114 15.66 3.33 18.68
CA HIS A 114 15.50 4.24 19.81
C HIS A 114 14.61 5.43 19.39
N LYS A 115 13.48 5.61 20.08
CA LYS A 115 12.48 6.64 19.78
C LYS A 115 12.84 7.95 20.48
N THR A 116 13.31 8.94 19.72
CA THR A 116 13.73 10.26 20.23
C THR A 116 12.67 11.34 20.03
N LYS A 117 11.72 11.13 19.10
CA LYS A 117 10.70 12.09 18.72
C LYS A 117 9.29 11.58 19.04
N MET A 118 8.32 12.50 19.10
CA MET A 118 6.98 12.16 19.57
C MET A 118 6.07 11.70 18.44
N LEU A 119 5.75 12.55 17.48
CA LEU A 119 4.73 12.31 16.47
C LEU A 119 5.19 12.74 15.09
N SER A 120 4.96 11.89 14.10
CA SER A 120 5.13 12.23 12.70
C SER A 120 3.88 11.91 11.87
N VAL A 121 3.79 12.54 10.71
CA VAL A 121 2.81 12.23 9.67
C VAL A 121 3.42 12.40 8.29
N ILE A 122 3.08 11.48 7.37
CA ILE A 122 3.42 11.64 5.95
C ILE A 122 2.17 12.07 5.20
N CYS A 123 2.16 13.30 4.69
CA CYS A 123 1.04 13.87 3.95
C CYS A 123 1.53 14.73 2.79
N SER A 124 1.36 14.24 1.56
CA SER A 124 1.64 15.02 0.36
C SER A 124 0.58 16.11 0.15
N THR A 125 0.91 17.10 -0.69
CA THR A 125 -0.01 18.20 -1.06
C THR A 125 -0.96 17.86 -2.22
N LYS A 126 -1.10 16.58 -2.60
CA LYS A 126 -2.03 16.14 -3.66
C LYS A 126 -3.48 16.36 -3.24
N THR A 127 -4.31 16.92 -4.15
CA THR A 127 -5.71 17.34 -3.90
C THR A 127 -6.72 16.76 -4.89
N TYR A 128 -6.38 15.64 -5.55
CA TYR A 128 -7.22 15.06 -6.62
C TYR A 128 -8.59 14.59 -6.11
N THR A 129 -8.64 14.03 -4.91
CA THR A 129 -9.87 13.51 -4.31
C THR A 129 -10.32 14.34 -3.11
N GLU A 130 -11.59 14.22 -2.74
CA GLU A 130 -12.13 14.87 -1.54
C GLU A 130 -11.44 14.36 -0.26
N ALA A 131 -11.17 13.06 -0.20
CA ALA A 131 -10.45 12.44 0.92
C ALA A 131 -9.05 13.03 1.09
N GLN A 132 -8.33 13.27 -0.03
CA GLN A 132 -7.02 13.94 0.02
C GLN A 132 -7.13 15.38 0.54
N ARG A 133 -8.13 16.14 0.12
CA ARG A 133 -8.36 17.52 0.62
C ARG A 133 -8.68 17.53 2.11
N LYS A 134 -9.57 16.64 2.58
CA LYS A 134 -9.90 16.49 4.01
C LYS A 134 -8.67 16.12 4.84
N ARG A 135 -7.83 15.23 4.33
CA ARG A 135 -6.58 14.83 4.99
C ARG A 135 -5.62 16.02 5.14
N ILE A 136 -5.42 16.81 4.09
CA ILE A 136 -4.57 18.00 4.14
C ILE A 136 -5.10 18.99 5.17
N ALA A 137 -6.39 19.33 5.12
CA ALA A 137 -7.01 20.26 6.06
C ALA A 137 -6.90 19.77 7.52
N PHE A 138 -6.99 18.46 7.75
CA PHE A 138 -6.78 17.87 9.07
C PHE A 138 -5.33 18.04 9.54
N VAL A 139 -4.35 17.74 8.68
CA VAL A 139 -2.92 17.87 9.01
C VAL A 139 -2.54 19.34 9.27
N GLU A 140 -3.12 20.28 8.55
CA GLU A 140 -2.92 21.71 8.79
C GLU A 140 -3.46 22.17 10.16
N LYS A 141 -4.64 21.71 10.53
CA LYS A 141 -5.18 21.97 11.88
C LYS A 141 -4.33 21.32 12.97
N LEU A 142 -3.80 20.13 12.72
CA LEU A 142 -2.89 19.43 13.62
C LEU A 142 -1.61 20.27 13.83
N ALA A 143 -1.01 20.75 12.75
CA ALA A 143 0.17 21.63 12.80
C ALA A 143 -0.10 22.92 13.57
N GLN A 144 -1.23 23.57 13.32
CA GLN A 144 -1.62 24.80 14.05
C GLN A 144 -1.83 24.53 15.55
N ARG A 145 -2.35 23.35 15.91
CA ARG A 145 -2.66 23.02 17.30
C ARG A 145 -1.46 22.59 18.11
N PHE A 146 -0.53 21.86 17.51
CA PHE A 146 0.56 21.18 18.20
C PHE A 146 1.95 21.74 17.85
N GLY A 147 2.06 22.60 16.82
CA GLY A 147 3.32 23.24 16.43
C GLY A 147 4.46 22.24 16.25
N ASP A 148 5.59 22.50 16.88
CA ASP A 148 6.82 21.70 16.77
C ASP A 148 6.73 20.30 17.42
N ALA A 149 5.61 19.96 18.06
CA ALA A 149 5.40 18.61 18.59
C ALA A 149 5.03 17.58 17.52
N VAL A 150 4.79 18.01 16.27
CA VAL A 150 4.42 17.16 15.13
C VAL A 150 5.29 17.47 13.93
N ASP A 151 6.08 16.50 13.50
CA ASP A 151 6.84 16.60 12.25
C ASP A 151 5.98 16.14 11.05
N ILE A 152 5.84 17.00 10.05
CA ILE A 152 5.04 16.74 8.85
C ILE A 152 5.97 16.56 7.66
N PHE A 153 5.91 15.37 7.07
CA PHE A 153 6.67 14.96 5.90
C PHE A 153 5.80 14.81 4.66
N GLY A 154 6.44 14.78 3.52
CA GLY A 154 5.81 14.47 2.24
C GLY A 154 6.10 15.47 1.14
N ARG A 155 5.82 15.06 -0.09
CA ARG A 155 6.06 15.88 -1.27
C ARG A 155 5.27 17.19 -1.21
N GLY A 156 5.97 18.30 -1.45
CA GLY A 156 5.41 19.65 -1.36
C GLY A 156 5.46 20.26 0.05
N ARG A 157 6.04 19.57 1.04
CA ARG A 157 6.30 20.04 2.41
C ARG A 157 7.75 19.77 2.78
N ASN A 158 8.00 18.81 3.66
CA ASN A 158 9.33 18.30 3.98
C ASN A 158 9.50 16.95 3.26
N PRO A 159 10.11 16.93 2.05
CA PRO A 159 10.23 15.71 1.26
C PRO A 159 11.18 14.72 1.90
N ILE A 160 10.90 13.44 1.74
CA ILE A 160 11.74 12.32 2.17
C ILE A 160 11.91 11.35 1.00
N ASP A 161 13.04 10.71 0.95
CA ASP A 161 13.37 9.71 -0.06
C ASP A 161 13.01 8.30 0.41
N ASP A 162 13.10 8.05 1.71
CA ASP A 162 12.66 6.82 2.36
C ASP A 162 11.66 7.16 3.47
N LYS A 163 10.56 6.42 3.52
CA LYS A 163 9.56 6.59 4.59
C LYS A 163 10.10 6.24 5.98
N ALA A 164 11.14 5.42 6.05
CA ALA A 164 11.83 5.13 7.30
C ALA A 164 12.27 6.40 8.03
N ASP A 165 12.68 7.44 7.32
CA ASP A 165 13.15 8.72 7.90
C ASP A 165 12.03 9.47 8.66
N ALA A 166 10.77 9.24 8.26
CA ALA A 166 9.62 9.84 8.94
C ALA A 166 9.02 8.95 10.03
N ILE A 167 9.51 7.72 10.23
CA ILE A 167 8.86 6.74 11.12
C ILE A 167 9.82 6.23 12.19
N ARG A 168 11.06 5.91 11.80
CA ARG A 168 12.02 5.17 12.64
C ARG A 168 12.25 5.81 14.01
N ASP A 169 12.39 7.13 14.07
CA ASP A 169 12.76 7.86 15.29
C ASP A 169 11.54 8.30 16.12
N TYR A 170 10.32 8.06 15.62
CA TYR A 170 9.07 8.53 16.24
C TYR A 170 8.38 7.46 17.07
N LYS A 171 7.86 7.88 18.24
CA LYS A 171 7.01 7.01 19.09
C LYS A 171 5.66 6.72 18.41
N TYR A 172 5.06 7.75 17.81
CA TYR A 172 3.76 7.68 17.14
C TYR A 172 3.88 8.11 15.69
N HIS A 173 3.15 7.44 14.83
CA HIS A 173 2.97 7.87 13.44
C HIS A 173 1.49 7.96 13.11
N LEU A 174 1.06 9.11 12.58
CA LEU A 174 -0.31 9.32 12.16
C LEU A 174 -0.51 8.75 10.75
N VAL A 175 -1.25 7.67 10.66
CA VAL A 175 -1.60 6.98 9.42
C VAL A 175 -2.96 7.47 8.93
N LEU A 176 -2.95 8.20 7.82
CA LEU A 176 -4.15 8.71 7.17
C LEU A 176 -4.29 8.08 5.79
N GLU A 177 -5.27 7.20 5.63
CA GLU A 177 -5.53 6.57 4.34
C GLU A 177 -6.17 7.53 3.32
N ASN A 178 -6.06 7.17 2.05
CA ASN A 178 -6.63 7.96 0.95
C ASN A 178 -8.12 7.67 0.74
N ASN A 179 -8.64 6.61 1.36
CA ASN A 179 -10.03 6.19 1.28
C ASN A 179 -10.46 5.57 2.63
N TYR A 180 -11.77 5.60 2.93
CA TYR A 180 -12.37 5.08 4.16
C TYR A 180 -13.35 3.95 3.84
N ALA A 181 -12.86 2.94 3.13
CA ALA A 181 -13.63 1.73 2.83
C ALA A 181 -13.20 0.58 3.74
N ASP A 182 -14.12 -0.36 4.00
CA ASP A 182 -13.79 -1.62 4.65
C ASP A 182 -12.68 -2.34 3.88
N PHE A 183 -11.78 -3.01 4.61
CA PHE A 183 -10.62 -3.72 4.06
C PHE A 183 -9.59 -2.86 3.33
N PHE A 184 -9.76 -1.52 3.25
CA PHE A 184 -8.81 -0.65 2.57
C PHE A 184 -7.80 -0.06 3.55
N TRP A 185 -6.71 -0.76 3.76
CA TRP A 185 -5.48 -0.22 4.34
C TRP A 185 -4.31 -0.50 3.42
N THR A 186 -3.28 0.32 3.50
CA THR A 186 -2.19 0.34 2.54
C THR A 186 -0.84 0.22 3.23
N GLU A 187 0.23 0.37 2.45
CA GLU A 187 1.60 0.39 2.91
C GLU A 187 1.86 1.35 4.09
N LYS A 188 1.02 2.37 4.28
CA LYS A 188 1.19 3.35 5.36
C LYS A 188 1.13 2.71 6.74
N LEU A 189 0.23 1.75 6.90
CA LEU A 189 0.10 1.00 8.14
C LEU A 189 1.26 0.02 8.32
N SER A 190 1.63 -0.73 7.27
CA SER A 190 2.76 -1.66 7.28
C SER A 190 4.08 -0.94 7.57
N ASP A 191 4.33 0.19 6.91
CA ASP A 191 5.53 1.01 7.12
C ASP A 191 5.64 1.46 8.58
N THR A 192 4.51 1.83 9.19
CA THR A 192 4.47 2.27 10.60
C THR A 192 4.87 1.15 11.54
N TRP A 193 4.36 -0.06 11.32
CA TRP A 193 4.70 -1.23 12.13
C TRP A 193 6.16 -1.66 11.94
N LEU A 194 6.64 -1.67 10.71
CA LEU A 194 8.03 -1.99 10.39
C LEU A 194 9.02 -1.00 11.02
N GLY A 195 8.62 0.26 11.14
CA GLY A 195 9.38 1.29 11.85
C GLY A 195 9.20 1.25 13.38
N TYR A 196 8.48 0.27 13.94
CA TYR A 196 8.19 0.17 15.38
C TYR A 196 7.53 1.42 15.97
N ALA A 197 6.72 2.14 15.19
CA ALA A 197 5.95 3.27 15.68
C ALA A 197 4.51 2.84 16.04
N TYR A 198 3.93 3.48 17.03
CA TYR A 198 2.51 3.33 17.33
C TYR A 198 1.69 4.02 16.26
N ALA A 199 0.83 3.27 15.56
CA ALA A 199 -0.06 3.81 14.55
C ALA A 199 -1.25 4.52 15.20
N ILE A 200 -1.38 5.83 14.95
CA ILE A 200 -2.65 6.55 15.14
C ILE A 200 -3.35 6.50 13.81
N TYR A 201 -4.36 5.65 13.67
CA TYR A 201 -4.90 5.25 12.38
C TYR A 201 -6.26 5.87 12.07
N LEU A 202 -6.40 6.36 10.84
CA LEU A 202 -7.67 6.76 10.25
C LEU A 202 -7.75 6.21 8.81
N GLY A 203 -8.66 5.26 8.58
CA GLY A 203 -8.79 4.56 7.30
C GLY A 203 -9.94 3.56 7.35
N ALA A 204 -9.67 2.28 7.06
CA ALA A 204 -10.65 1.21 7.03
C ALA A 204 -11.43 1.10 8.36
N PRO A 205 -12.76 1.24 8.34
CA PRO A 205 -13.57 1.17 9.57
C PRO A 205 -13.49 -0.17 10.29
N ASN A 206 -13.26 -1.24 9.52
CA ASN A 206 -13.22 -2.60 10.04
C ASN A 206 -11.80 -3.12 10.34
N LEU A 207 -10.79 -2.26 10.41
CA LEU A 207 -9.40 -2.68 10.65
C LEU A 207 -9.27 -3.57 11.89
N ALA A 208 -9.93 -3.23 12.99
CA ALA A 208 -9.89 -3.99 14.24
C ALA A 208 -10.48 -5.41 14.14
N GLN A 209 -11.16 -5.75 13.04
CA GLN A 209 -11.66 -7.11 12.78
C GLN A 209 -10.65 -7.96 11.99
N CYS A 210 -9.65 -7.30 11.41
CA CYS A 210 -8.68 -7.91 10.49
C CYS A 210 -7.26 -7.99 11.07
N CYS A 211 -6.99 -7.24 12.14
CA CYS A 211 -5.66 -7.12 12.77
C CYS A 211 -5.75 -7.26 14.30
#